data_072620e51a016d7871d474ac02a01e64
#
_entry.id   072620e51a016d7871d474ac02a01e64
#
_cell.length_a   1.000
_cell.length_b   1.000
_cell.length_c   1.000
_cell.angle_alpha   90.00
_cell.angle_beta   90.00
_cell.angle_gamma   90.00
#
_symmetry.space_group_name_H-M   'P 1'
#
loop_
_entity.id
_entity.type
_entity.pdbx_description
1 polymer ?
#
loop_
_entity_poly.entity_id
_entity_poly.type
_entity_poly.pdbx_seq_one_letter_code
_entity_poly.pdbx_strand_id
1 'polypeptide(L)'
;MGRGSFEIIKQIVDSILSTIYGIEEKCIICEEYEENDYICEKCKKSINIINIESSIIHEDEELKSYSLGFYGYELKKLILKLKYNKSFLAGKILASYMSEFILKNLKDKVDILTFIPSSKSALKNRGFNQCEVLCKYISKSCKIPYKELLYKASDSIDQIGLDNIKRWENIKDSFMVKNKKYIEGKRVLIIDDVITSGATAFYAAKAIKEINSDEVFILTVAKSRV
;
A
#
# COMPACT_ATOMS: atom_id res chain seq x y z
N MET A 1 -14.50 4.85 35.72
CA MET A 1 -13.08 4.72 36.12
C MET A 1 -12.36 3.73 35.19
N GLY A 2 -12.14 4.01 33.91
CA GLY A 2 -11.55 3.04 32.96
C GLY A 2 -10.72 3.65 31.83
N ARG A 3 -10.75 4.97 31.61
CA ARG A 3 -9.98 5.59 30.51
C ARG A 3 -8.53 5.89 30.86
N GLY A 4 -8.21 6.23 32.10
CA GLY A 4 -6.84 6.54 32.54
C GLY A 4 -5.89 5.35 32.55
N SER A 5 -6.37 4.15 32.94
CA SER A 5 -5.52 2.95 32.98
C SER A 5 -5.10 2.46 31.59
N PHE A 6 -5.95 2.62 30.57
CA PHE A 6 -5.63 2.20 29.21
C PHE A 6 -4.61 3.14 28.53
N GLU A 7 -4.66 4.44 28.81
CA GLU A 7 -3.66 5.39 28.32
C GLU A 7 -2.31 5.20 28.99
N ILE A 8 -2.30 4.92 30.28
CA ILE A 8 -1.05 4.63 31.05
C ILE A 8 -0.41 3.34 30.53
N ILE A 9 -1.18 2.26 30.32
CA ILE A 9 -0.67 1.00 29.76
C ILE A 9 -0.12 1.22 28.36
N LYS A 10 -0.80 2.02 27.54
CA LYS A 10 -0.33 2.36 26.19
C LYS A 10 0.97 3.16 26.23
N GLN A 11 1.10 4.15 27.12
CA GLN A 11 2.33 4.91 27.29
C GLN A 11 3.48 4.04 27.81
N ILE A 12 3.23 3.12 28.74
CA ILE A 12 4.22 2.17 29.24
C ILE A 12 4.67 1.22 28.12
N VAL A 13 3.73 0.69 27.33
CA VAL A 13 4.06 -0.18 26.19
C VAL A 13 4.83 0.58 25.11
N ASP A 14 4.44 1.81 24.80
CA ASP A 14 5.15 2.65 23.84
C ASP A 14 6.56 3.01 24.36
N SER A 15 6.72 3.28 25.68
CA SER A 15 8.03 3.53 26.32
C SER A 15 8.90 2.27 26.37
N ILE A 16 8.33 1.10 26.66
CA ILE A 16 9.06 -0.17 26.64
C ILE A 16 9.48 -0.52 25.21
N LEU A 17 8.60 -0.32 24.23
CA LEU A 17 8.93 -0.54 22.83
C LEU A 17 9.99 0.44 22.33
N SER A 18 9.97 1.70 22.74
CA SER A 18 11.02 2.67 22.43
C SER A 18 12.36 2.32 23.09
N THR A 19 12.33 1.72 24.28
CA THR A 19 13.55 1.28 24.99
C THR A 19 14.13 -0.01 24.42
N ILE A 20 13.29 -0.95 23.99
CA ILE A 20 13.71 -2.25 23.41
C ILE A 20 14.14 -2.11 21.94
N TYR A 21 13.46 -1.25 21.19
CA TYR A 21 13.78 -1.02 19.77
C TYR A 21 14.69 0.18 19.54
N GLY A 22 15.26 0.78 20.61
CA GLY A 22 16.06 1.99 20.55
C GLY A 22 15.44 2.97 19.55
N ILE A 23 15.06 4.16 19.93
CA ILE A 23 14.83 5.20 18.93
C ILE A 23 16.17 5.31 18.22
N GLU A 24 16.31 4.68 17.05
CA GLU A 24 17.47 4.97 16.23
C GLU A 24 17.38 6.47 15.96
N GLU A 25 18.22 7.23 16.65
CA GLU A 25 18.40 8.67 16.47
C GLU A 25 19.01 8.90 15.08
N LYS A 26 18.36 8.31 14.07
CA LYS A 26 18.82 8.29 12.69
C LYS A 26 17.64 8.44 11.73
N CYS A 27 17.84 9.26 10.75
CA CYS A 27 16.91 9.37 9.64
C CYS A 27 16.77 8.02 8.94
N ILE A 28 15.52 7.54 8.79
CA ILE A 28 15.22 6.26 8.13
C ILE A 28 15.66 6.22 6.65
N ILE A 29 15.91 7.35 6.02
CA ILE A 29 16.28 7.44 4.60
C ILE A 29 17.79 7.57 4.40
N CYS A 30 18.45 8.56 5.03
CA CYS A 30 19.89 8.80 4.84
C CYS A 30 20.78 8.20 5.93
N GLU A 31 20.16 7.73 7.04
CA GLU A 31 20.84 7.13 8.18
C GLU A 31 21.75 8.12 8.95
N GLU A 32 21.72 9.41 8.62
CA GLU A 32 22.35 10.45 9.39
C GLU A 32 21.62 10.67 10.72
N TYR A 33 22.34 11.18 11.72
CA TYR A 33 21.78 11.47 13.06
C TYR A 33 20.57 12.41 12.95
N GLU A 34 19.51 12.08 13.66
CA GLU A 34 18.28 12.86 13.74
C GLU A 34 17.62 12.63 15.12
N GLU A 35 17.52 13.67 15.93
CA GLU A 35 17.10 13.54 17.33
C GLU A 35 15.57 13.52 17.50
N ASN A 36 14.84 14.25 16.66
CA ASN A 36 13.44 14.56 16.92
C ASN A 36 12.44 13.93 15.96
N ASP A 37 12.89 13.28 14.87
CA ASP A 37 12.00 12.73 13.87
C ASP A 37 12.58 11.48 13.20
N TYR A 38 11.71 10.71 12.60
CA TYR A 38 12.11 9.53 11.82
C TYR A 38 12.70 9.87 10.45
N ILE A 39 12.49 11.09 9.96
CA ILE A 39 13.00 11.58 8.67
C ILE A 39 13.54 13.00 8.88
N CYS A 40 14.81 13.22 8.60
CA CYS A 40 15.42 14.55 8.68
C CYS A 40 14.81 15.53 7.67
N GLU A 41 14.89 16.82 7.96
CA GLU A 41 14.31 17.87 7.10
C GLU A 41 14.81 17.83 5.66
N LYS A 42 16.08 17.46 5.44
CA LYS A 42 16.66 17.29 4.10
C LYS A 42 15.93 16.18 3.33
N CYS A 43 15.74 15.02 3.95
CA CYS A 43 15.04 13.90 3.31
C CYS A 43 13.53 14.15 3.15
N LYS A 44 12.88 14.85 4.10
CA LYS A 44 11.48 15.26 3.92
C LYS A 44 11.30 16.12 2.67
N LYS A 45 12.19 17.11 2.47
CA LYS A 45 12.16 17.98 1.28
C LYS A 45 12.50 17.26 -0.01
N SER A 46 13.28 16.17 0.05
CA SER A 46 13.64 15.38 -1.13
C SER A 46 12.60 14.32 -1.50
N ILE A 47 11.67 13.98 -0.61
CA ILE A 47 10.53 13.13 -0.96
C ILE A 47 9.62 13.88 -1.93
N ASN A 48 9.65 13.46 -3.19
CA ASN A 48 8.89 14.12 -4.26
C ASN A 48 7.49 13.51 -4.40
N ILE A 49 6.52 14.07 -3.68
CA ILE A 49 5.10 13.71 -3.77
C ILE A 49 4.44 14.62 -4.81
N ILE A 50 4.14 14.08 -5.99
CA ILE A 50 3.56 14.82 -7.12
C ILE A 50 2.12 14.40 -7.46
N ASN A 51 1.61 13.37 -6.81
CA ASN A 51 0.23 12.87 -6.95
C ASN A 51 -0.15 12.64 -8.42
N ILE A 52 0.40 11.58 -8.99
CA ILE A 52 0.18 11.21 -10.39
C ILE A 52 -1.21 10.59 -10.53
N GLU A 53 -2.09 11.21 -11.31
CA GLU A 53 -3.33 10.60 -11.79
C GLU A 53 -3.07 10.00 -13.17
N SER A 54 -3.53 8.78 -13.40
CA SER A 54 -3.37 8.07 -14.67
C SER A 54 -4.44 7.01 -14.85
N SER A 55 -4.67 6.63 -16.09
CA SER A 55 -5.56 5.52 -16.45
C SER A 55 -4.74 4.31 -16.88
N ILE A 56 -5.22 3.13 -16.52
CA ILE A 56 -4.78 1.86 -17.06
C ILE A 56 -5.84 1.44 -18.06
N ILE A 57 -5.47 1.37 -19.33
CA ILE A 57 -6.39 0.99 -20.43
C ILE A 57 -6.00 -0.38 -20.94
N HIS A 58 -6.93 -1.32 -20.92
CA HIS A 58 -6.74 -2.68 -21.44
C HIS A 58 -8.10 -3.31 -21.76
N GLU A 59 -8.21 -4.07 -22.85
CA GLU A 59 -9.45 -4.76 -23.29
C GLU A 59 -10.66 -3.80 -23.34
N ASP A 60 -10.48 -2.55 -23.86
CA ASP A 60 -11.49 -1.49 -23.92
C ASP A 60 -12.05 -1.02 -22.56
N GLU A 61 -11.43 -1.44 -21.46
CA GLU A 61 -11.74 -0.96 -20.12
C GLU A 61 -10.72 0.06 -19.64
N GLU A 62 -11.21 1.07 -18.94
CA GLU A 62 -10.39 2.09 -18.29
C GLU A 62 -10.50 1.95 -16.77
N LEU A 63 -9.35 1.97 -16.10
CA LEU A 63 -9.24 1.94 -14.65
C LEU A 63 -8.46 3.15 -14.15
N LYS A 64 -9.09 3.98 -13.33
CA LYS A 64 -8.43 5.13 -12.68
C LYS A 64 -7.41 4.67 -11.66
N SER A 65 -6.21 5.20 -11.75
CA SER A 65 -5.12 4.90 -10.85
C SER A 65 -4.40 6.16 -10.38
N TYR A 66 -3.98 6.13 -9.13
CA TYR A 66 -3.26 7.21 -8.46
C TYR A 66 -1.95 6.68 -7.91
N SER A 67 -0.90 7.49 -7.96
CA SER A 67 0.40 7.19 -7.35
C SER A 67 0.94 8.43 -6.68
N LEU A 68 1.58 8.30 -5.52
CA LEU A 68 2.15 9.45 -4.82
C LEU A 68 3.28 10.10 -5.63
N GLY A 69 4.07 9.30 -6.36
CA GLY A 69 5.17 9.79 -7.18
C GLY A 69 5.77 8.71 -8.07
N PHE A 70 6.90 9.01 -8.70
CA PHE A 70 7.65 8.02 -9.47
C PHE A 70 8.50 7.12 -8.57
N TYR A 71 8.70 5.87 -9.02
CA TYR A 71 9.54 4.91 -8.33
C TYR A 71 11.02 5.30 -8.46
N GLY A 72 11.54 5.97 -7.45
CA GLY A 72 12.92 6.44 -7.40
C GLY A 72 13.28 7.03 -6.04
N TYR A 73 14.58 7.24 -5.82
CA TYR A 73 15.15 7.86 -4.63
C TYR A 73 14.50 7.44 -3.31
N GLU A 74 13.92 8.39 -2.56
CA GLU A 74 13.41 8.22 -1.20
C GLU A 74 12.21 7.28 -1.15
N LEU A 75 11.26 7.38 -2.08
CA LEU A 75 10.10 6.48 -2.13
C LEU A 75 10.55 5.04 -2.34
N LYS A 76 11.52 4.82 -3.24
CA LYS A 76 12.13 3.50 -3.46
C LYS A 76 12.78 2.97 -2.18
N LYS A 77 13.57 3.79 -1.48
CA LYS A 77 14.23 3.40 -0.23
C LYS A 77 13.20 2.96 0.82
N LEU A 78 12.15 3.75 1.03
CA LEU A 78 11.09 3.41 2.00
C LEU A 78 10.34 2.13 1.62
N ILE A 79 9.99 1.95 0.33
CA ILE A 79 9.36 0.73 -0.16
C ILE A 79 10.27 -0.49 0.08
N LEU A 80 11.56 -0.40 -0.23
CA LEU A 80 12.51 -1.48 -0.04
C LEU A 80 12.73 -1.79 1.45
N LYS A 81 12.83 -0.77 2.31
CA LYS A 81 12.92 -0.95 3.76
C LYS A 81 11.67 -1.66 4.31
N LEU A 82 10.47 -1.33 3.84
CA LEU A 82 9.27 -2.06 4.20
C LEU A 82 9.32 -3.52 3.68
N LYS A 83 9.62 -3.72 2.40
CA LYS A 83 9.60 -5.05 1.77
C LYS A 83 10.64 -6.03 2.30
N TYR A 84 11.86 -5.58 2.51
CA TYR A 84 13.00 -6.47 2.76
C TYR A 84 13.60 -6.34 4.15
N ASN A 85 13.52 -5.17 4.77
CA ASN A 85 14.05 -4.94 6.13
C ASN A 85 12.97 -5.02 7.21
N LYS A 86 11.72 -5.36 6.83
CA LYS A 86 10.56 -5.43 7.75
C LYS A 86 10.35 -4.12 8.55
N SER A 87 10.75 -2.99 7.98
CA SER A 87 10.59 -1.70 8.63
C SER A 87 9.14 -1.23 8.57
N PHE A 88 8.36 -1.57 9.60
CA PHE A 88 6.97 -1.11 9.72
C PHE A 88 6.90 0.41 9.91
N LEU A 89 7.97 1.04 10.38
CA LEU A 89 8.10 2.50 10.42
C LEU A 89 8.06 3.09 9.00
N ALA A 90 8.81 2.52 8.04
CA ALA A 90 8.73 2.90 6.64
C ALA A 90 7.30 2.74 6.10
N GLY A 91 6.62 1.65 6.46
CA GLY A 91 5.22 1.43 6.12
C GLY A 91 4.28 2.50 6.69
N LYS A 92 4.48 2.90 7.96
CA LYS A 92 3.71 3.97 8.61
C LYS A 92 3.91 5.32 7.91
N ILE A 93 5.14 5.64 7.53
CA ILE A 93 5.47 6.88 6.81
C ILE A 93 4.81 6.89 5.43
N LEU A 94 4.96 5.83 4.64
CA LEU A 94 4.32 5.72 3.32
C LEU A 94 2.80 5.83 3.42
N ALA A 95 2.21 5.12 4.39
CA ALA A 95 0.77 5.18 4.64
C ALA A 95 0.28 6.57 5.08
N SER A 96 1.11 7.39 5.75
CA SER A 96 0.73 8.77 6.10
C SER A 96 0.56 9.64 4.86
N TYR A 97 1.47 9.56 3.88
CA TYR A 97 1.34 10.26 2.60
C TYR A 97 0.13 9.76 1.79
N MET A 98 -0.10 8.43 1.75
CA MET A 98 -1.27 7.86 1.09
C MET A 98 -2.58 8.31 1.77
N SER A 99 -2.59 8.38 3.09
CA SER A 99 -3.75 8.84 3.86
C SER A 99 -4.07 10.32 3.59
N GLU A 100 -3.05 11.15 3.53
CA GLU A 100 -3.21 12.57 3.16
C GLU A 100 -3.83 12.70 1.76
N PHE A 101 -3.32 11.94 0.78
CA PHE A 101 -3.91 11.91 -0.56
C PHE A 101 -5.39 11.51 -0.54
N ILE A 102 -5.74 10.43 0.18
CA ILE A 102 -7.12 9.92 0.28
C ILE A 102 -8.03 10.97 0.91
N LEU A 103 -7.62 11.57 2.04
CA LEU A 103 -8.42 12.57 2.73
C LEU A 103 -8.68 13.82 1.89
N LYS A 104 -7.72 14.19 1.04
CA LYS A 104 -7.83 15.36 0.17
C LYS A 104 -8.65 15.09 -1.10
N ASN A 105 -8.52 13.92 -1.71
CA ASN A 105 -9.01 13.68 -3.07
C ASN A 105 -10.11 12.61 -3.17
N LEU A 106 -10.18 11.68 -2.21
CA LEU A 106 -11.02 10.49 -2.27
C LEU A 106 -11.88 10.26 -1.01
N LYS A 107 -11.90 11.19 -0.04
CA LYS A 107 -12.53 11.01 1.28
C LYS A 107 -13.96 10.48 1.18
N ASP A 108 -14.78 11.09 0.32
CA ASP A 108 -16.19 10.73 0.18
C ASP A 108 -16.47 9.83 -1.04
N LYS A 109 -15.40 9.27 -1.63
CA LYS A 109 -15.46 8.43 -2.83
C LYS A 109 -15.07 6.98 -2.57
N VAL A 110 -14.76 6.60 -1.33
CA VAL A 110 -14.28 5.27 -0.96
C VAL A 110 -15.02 4.77 0.27
N ASP A 111 -15.63 3.60 0.15
CA ASP A 111 -16.38 2.96 1.23
C ASP A 111 -15.55 1.88 1.93
N ILE A 112 -14.63 1.24 1.20
CA ILE A 112 -13.80 0.14 1.72
C ILE A 112 -12.44 0.10 1.03
N LEU A 113 -11.42 -0.24 1.81
CA LEU A 113 -10.07 -0.50 1.32
C LEU A 113 -9.84 -2.00 1.16
N THR A 114 -9.08 -2.35 0.14
CA THR A 114 -8.46 -3.67 0.00
C THR A 114 -7.03 -3.50 -0.51
N PHE A 115 -6.32 -4.60 -0.67
CA PHE A 115 -4.91 -4.59 -1.06
C PHE A 115 -4.60 -5.72 -2.05
N ILE A 116 -3.56 -5.52 -2.85
CA ILE A 116 -3.05 -6.57 -3.74
C ILE A 116 -2.47 -7.72 -2.89
N PRO A 117 -2.96 -8.95 -3.06
CA PRO A 117 -2.41 -10.11 -2.35
C PRO A 117 -0.99 -10.43 -2.84
N SER A 118 -0.09 -10.70 -1.90
CA SER A 118 1.26 -11.18 -2.21
C SER A 118 1.20 -12.62 -2.74
N SER A 119 2.19 -13.02 -3.57
CA SER A 119 2.39 -14.43 -3.92
C SER A 119 2.76 -15.24 -2.69
N LYS A 120 2.50 -16.56 -2.72
CA LYS A 120 2.86 -17.46 -1.60
C LYS A 120 4.36 -17.45 -1.34
N SER A 121 5.18 -17.39 -2.40
CA SER A 121 6.62 -17.26 -2.31
C SER A 121 7.06 -15.97 -1.62
N ALA A 122 6.48 -14.84 -2.01
CA ALA A 122 6.75 -13.56 -1.38
C ALA A 122 6.33 -13.54 0.09
N LEU A 123 5.15 -14.11 0.40
CA LEU A 123 4.65 -14.20 1.77
C LEU A 123 5.53 -15.10 2.64
N LYS A 124 5.99 -16.26 2.10
CA LYS A 124 6.92 -17.17 2.78
C LYS A 124 8.26 -16.47 3.09
N ASN A 125 8.80 -15.70 2.14
CA ASN A 125 10.10 -15.05 2.29
C ASN A 125 10.03 -13.83 3.23
N ARG A 126 8.96 -13.02 3.15
CA ARG A 126 8.80 -11.78 3.92
C ARG A 126 8.12 -11.99 5.27
N GLY A 127 7.22 -12.97 5.37
CA GLY A 127 6.40 -13.23 6.55
C GLY A 127 5.15 -12.34 6.63
N PHE A 128 4.95 -11.39 5.71
CA PHE A 128 3.81 -10.46 5.68
C PHE A 128 3.56 -9.91 4.28
N ASN A 129 2.37 -9.33 4.07
CA ASN A 129 2.02 -8.56 2.87
C ASN A 129 2.21 -7.07 3.15
N GLN A 130 3.12 -6.41 2.40
CA GLN A 130 3.39 -4.98 2.55
C GLN A 130 2.17 -4.11 2.25
N CYS A 131 1.35 -4.50 1.27
CA CYS A 131 0.14 -3.74 0.91
C CYS A 131 -0.94 -3.84 2.01
N GLU A 132 -1.02 -4.98 2.71
CA GLU A 132 -1.87 -5.11 3.90
C GLU A 132 -1.41 -4.20 5.03
N VAL A 133 -0.09 -4.11 5.27
CA VAL A 133 0.47 -3.20 6.28
C VAL A 133 0.11 -1.76 5.97
N LEU A 134 0.25 -1.32 4.71
CA LEU A 134 -0.18 0.01 4.27
C LEU A 134 -1.68 0.22 4.52
N CYS A 135 -2.52 -0.72 4.06
CA CYS A 135 -3.97 -0.70 4.25
C CYS A 135 -4.37 -0.53 5.72
N LYS A 136 -3.70 -1.25 6.63
CA LYS A 136 -3.94 -1.21 8.07
C LYS A 136 -3.72 0.19 8.66
N TYR A 137 -2.60 0.84 8.30
CA TYR A 137 -2.29 2.20 8.74
C TYR A 137 -3.24 3.22 8.11
N ILE A 138 -3.53 3.11 6.81
CA ILE A 138 -4.47 4.00 6.10
C ILE A 138 -5.87 3.90 6.70
N SER A 139 -6.38 2.68 6.92
CA SER A 139 -7.70 2.44 7.54
C SER A 139 -7.83 3.15 8.88
N LYS A 140 -6.80 3.06 9.73
CA LYS A 140 -6.76 3.72 11.03
C LYS A 140 -6.77 5.25 10.90
N SER A 141 -6.01 5.81 9.94
CA SER A 141 -5.87 7.25 9.74
C SER A 141 -7.10 7.87 9.09
N CYS A 142 -7.64 7.23 8.04
CA CYS A 142 -8.78 7.74 7.28
C CYS A 142 -10.14 7.33 7.86
N LYS A 143 -10.16 6.38 8.82
CA LYS A 143 -11.38 5.76 9.36
C LYS A 143 -12.24 5.06 8.30
N ILE A 144 -11.61 4.55 7.24
CA ILE A 144 -12.22 3.73 6.20
C ILE A 144 -11.93 2.26 6.53
N PRO A 145 -12.94 1.37 6.60
CA PRO A 145 -12.71 -0.03 6.89
C PRO A 145 -11.86 -0.70 5.81
N TYR A 146 -11.04 -1.69 6.17
CA TYR A 146 -10.34 -2.51 5.21
C TYR A 146 -10.69 -3.99 5.38
N LYS A 147 -10.66 -4.73 4.28
CA LYS A 147 -10.84 -6.17 4.24
C LYS A 147 -9.94 -6.79 3.17
N GLU A 148 -9.53 -8.00 3.41
CA GLU A 148 -8.93 -8.82 2.38
C GLU A 148 -10.03 -9.34 1.46
N LEU A 149 -10.19 -8.70 0.28
CA LEU A 149 -11.23 -9.01 -0.69
C LEU A 149 -10.72 -9.87 -1.85
N LEU A 150 -9.42 -9.95 -2.02
CA LEU A 150 -8.74 -10.65 -3.10
C LEU A 150 -7.78 -11.72 -2.58
N TYR A 151 -7.64 -12.81 -3.33
CA TYR A 151 -6.54 -13.77 -3.15
C TYR A 151 -6.04 -14.22 -4.53
N LYS A 152 -4.78 -14.66 -4.59
CA LYS A 152 -4.22 -15.25 -5.81
C LYS A 152 -4.60 -16.73 -5.88
N ALA A 153 -5.28 -17.14 -6.94
CA ALA A 153 -5.72 -18.53 -7.16
C ALA A 153 -4.53 -19.46 -7.50
N SER A 154 -3.53 -18.93 -8.19
CA SER A 154 -2.30 -19.65 -8.53
C SER A 154 -1.08 -18.81 -8.14
N ASP A 155 0.03 -19.45 -7.84
CA ASP A 155 1.32 -18.79 -7.77
C ASP A 155 1.71 -18.42 -9.22
N SER A 156 1.25 -17.26 -9.70
CA SER A 156 1.86 -16.65 -10.88
C SER A 156 3.35 -16.48 -10.52
N ILE A 157 4.19 -17.12 -11.31
CA ILE A 157 5.64 -17.06 -11.13
C ILE A 157 6.03 -15.59 -11.24
N ASP A 158 6.47 -14.99 -10.12
CA ASP A 158 7.13 -13.68 -10.11
C ASP A 158 8.48 -13.85 -10.86
N GLN A 159 8.42 -14.03 -12.18
CA GLN A 159 9.62 -14.08 -13.00
C GLN A 159 10.11 -12.65 -13.20
N ILE A 160 11.14 -12.31 -12.42
CA ILE A 160 11.95 -11.11 -12.63
C ILE A 160 12.51 -11.21 -14.06
N GLY A 161 12.10 -10.29 -14.95
CA GLY A 161 12.60 -10.22 -16.33
C GLY A 161 11.62 -10.55 -17.45
N LEU A 162 10.33 -10.79 -17.16
CA LEU A 162 9.33 -10.97 -18.21
C LEU A 162 9.03 -9.65 -18.94
N ASP A 163 8.95 -9.75 -20.26
CA ASP A 163 8.44 -8.70 -21.16
C ASP A 163 7.01 -8.28 -20.77
N ASN A 164 6.66 -7.02 -21.04
CA ASN A 164 5.37 -6.45 -20.65
C ASN A 164 4.17 -7.29 -21.13
N ILE A 165 4.21 -7.83 -22.35
CA ILE A 165 3.14 -8.66 -22.92
C ILE A 165 2.93 -9.93 -22.08
N LYS A 166 3.99 -10.62 -21.74
CA LYS A 166 3.94 -11.84 -20.91
C LYS A 166 3.42 -11.59 -19.48
N ARG A 167 3.60 -10.37 -18.95
CA ARG A 167 3.03 -9.99 -17.63
C ARG A 167 1.52 -9.92 -17.67
N TRP A 168 0.92 -9.39 -18.75
CA TRP A 168 -0.51 -9.32 -18.89
C TRP A 168 -1.13 -10.72 -19.01
N GLU A 169 -0.56 -11.61 -19.82
CA GLU A 169 -1.03 -12.98 -19.97
C GLU A 169 -0.92 -13.82 -18.69
N ASN A 170 0.19 -13.71 -17.98
CA ASN A 170 0.43 -14.48 -16.76
C ASN A 170 -0.43 -14.07 -15.56
N ILE A 171 -1.00 -12.87 -15.56
CA ILE A 171 -1.82 -12.35 -14.46
C ILE A 171 -3.31 -12.47 -14.77
N LYS A 172 -3.69 -12.72 -16.03
CA LYS A 172 -5.06 -12.98 -16.42
C LYS A 172 -5.62 -14.11 -15.55
N ASP A 173 -6.81 -13.90 -14.99
CA ASP A 173 -7.51 -14.86 -14.11
C ASP A 173 -6.77 -15.28 -12.81
N SER A 174 -5.70 -14.56 -12.45
CA SER A 174 -4.94 -14.87 -11.22
C SER A 174 -5.63 -14.42 -9.95
N PHE A 175 -6.61 -13.53 -10.03
CA PHE A 175 -7.29 -12.97 -8.86
C PHE A 175 -8.67 -13.55 -8.69
N MET A 176 -8.94 -14.00 -7.47
CA MET A 176 -10.24 -14.46 -7.04
C MET A 176 -10.76 -13.59 -5.91
N VAL A 177 -12.08 -13.38 -5.89
CA VAL A 177 -12.74 -12.57 -4.87
C VAL A 177 -13.21 -13.43 -3.71
N LYS A 178 -12.99 -12.93 -2.51
CA LYS A 178 -13.60 -13.45 -1.27
C LYS A 178 -14.41 -12.36 -0.59
N ASN A 179 -15.31 -12.76 0.31
CA ASN A 179 -16.10 -11.80 1.08
C ASN A 179 -16.99 -10.88 0.22
N LYS A 180 -17.59 -11.39 -0.85
CA LYS A 180 -18.39 -10.66 -1.86
C LYS A 180 -19.36 -9.63 -1.26
N LYS A 181 -20.03 -9.97 -0.13
CA LYS A 181 -20.97 -9.08 0.57
C LYS A 181 -20.41 -7.71 0.99
N TYR A 182 -19.10 -7.56 1.02
CA TYR A 182 -18.44 -6.28 1.32
C TYR A 182 -18.10 -5.47 0.07
N ILE A 183 -18.41 -5.98 -1.13
CA ILE A 183 -18.09 -5.35 -2.42
C ILE A 183 -19.35 -4.79 -3.09
N GLU A 184 -20.46 -5.53 -3.05
CA GLU A 184 -21.70 -5.17 -3.75
C GLU A 184 -22.14 -3.76 -3.41
N GLY A 185 -22.32 -2.90 -4.40
CA GLY A 185 -22.70 -1.50 -4.28
C GLY A 185 -21.70 -0.64 -3.49
N LYS A 186 -20.42 -1.05 -3.41
CA LYS A 186 -19.38 -0.30 -2.70
C LYS A 186 -18.35 0.26 -3.67
N ARG A 187 -17.82 1.42 -3.31
CA ARG A 187 -16.67 2.06 -3.95
C ARG A 187 -15.40 1.53 -3.27
N VAL A 188 -14.64 0.78 -4.01
CA VAL A 188 -13.48 0.01 -3.49
C VAL A 188 -12.18 0.70 -3.89
N LEU A 189 -11.29 0.95 -2.92
CA LEU A 189 -9.93 1.40 -3.18
C LEU A 189 -8.94 0.26 -2.93
N ILE A 190 -8.23 -0.12 -4.00
CA ILE A 190 -7.18 -1.15 -3.94
C ILE A 190 -5.84 -0.47 -3.68
N ILE A 191 -5.13 -0.92 -2.66
CA ILE A 191 -3.81 -0.42 -2.27
C ILE A 191 -2.73 -1.36 -2.81
N ASP A 192 -1.74 -0.78 -3.47
CA ASP A 192 -0.51 -1.48 -3.88
C ASP A 192 0.71 -0.60 -3.58
N ASP A 193 1.91 -1.16 -3.68
CA ASP A 193 3.13 -0.39 -3.42
C ASP A 193 3.71 0.22 -4.70
N VAL A 194 3.78 -0.52 -5.81
CA VAL A 194 4.35 -0.02 -7.08
C VAL A 194 3.55 -0.50 -8.27
N ILE A 195 3.11 0.44 -9.08
CA ILE A 195 2.53 0.13 -10.39
C ILE A 195 3.63 0.19 -11.46
N THR A 196 3.73 -0.87 -12.26
CA THR A 196 4.63 -0.98 -13.41
C THR A 196 3.83 -0.96 -14.71
N SER A 197 3.53 -2.10 -15.32
CA SER A 197 2.67 -2.21 -16.50
C SER A 197 1.18 -1.95 -16.20
N GLY A 198 0.78 -2.04 -14.93
CA GLY A 198 -0.63 -1.94 -14.52
C GLY A 198 -1.41 -3.26 -14.55
N ALA A 199 -0.86 -4.34 -15.12
CA ALA A 199 -1.58 -5.60 -15.29
C ALA A 199 -2.14 -6.16 -13.97
N THR A 200 -1.32 -6.17 -12.90
CA THR A 200 -1.74 -6.61 -11.57
C THR A 200 -2.94 -5.81 -11.05
N ALA A 201 -2.86 -4.48 -11.16
CA ALA A 201 -3.91 -3.57 -10.71
C ALA A 201 -5.19 -3.75 -11.54
N PHE A 202 -5.05 -3.89 -12.86
CA PHE A 202 -6.17 -4.07 -13.78
C PHE A 202 -6.97 -5.34 -13.48
N TYR A 203 -6.32 -6.51 -13.46
CA TYR A 203 -7.02 -7.77 -13.22
C TYR A 203 -7.56 -7.91 -11.80
N ALA A 204 -6.90 -7.31 -10.81
CA ALA A 204 -7.43 -7.22 -9.46
C ALA A 204 -8.72 -6.37 -9.41
N ALA A 205 -8.74 -5.22 -10.10
CA ALA A 205 -9.90 -4.37 -10.20
C ALA A 205 -11.03 -5.02 -11.01
N LYS A 206 -10.71 -5.69 -12.11
CA LYS A 206 -11.67 -6.42 -12.94
C LYS A 206 -12.40 -7.48 -12.11
N ALA A 207 -11.68 -8.30 -11.34
CA ALA A 207 -12.27 -9.29 -10.46
C ALA A 207 -13.24 -8.67 -9.42
N ILE A 208 -12.96 -7.48 -8.90
CA ILE A 208 -13.86 -6.76 -7.98
C ILE A 208 -15.07 -6.19 -8.72
N LYS A 209 -14.90 -5.61 -9.91
CA LYS A 209 -15.99 -5.05 -10.73
C LYS A 209 -17.03 -6.12 -11.10
N GLU A 210 -16.61 -7.35 -11.36
CA GLU A 210 -17.50 -8.49 -11.66
C GLU A 210 -18.47 -8.83 -10.52
N ILE A 211 -18.25 -8.31 -9.31
CA ILE A 211 -19.12 -8.49 -8.12
C ILE A 211 -20.07 -7.30 -7.91
N ASN A 212 -20.38 -6.54 -8.97
CA ASN A 212 -21.25 -5.36 -8.90
C ASN A 212 -20.78 -4.31 -7.88
N SER A 213 -19.49 -4.02 -7.83
CA SER A 213 -18.99 -2.82 -7.12
C SER A 213 -19.47 -1.57 -7.84
N ASP A 214 -19.69 -0.49 -7.09
CA ASP A 214 -20.10 0.79 -7.65
C ASP A 214 -18.94 1.44 -8.43
N GLU A 215 -17.77 1.54 -7.81
CA GLU A 215 -16.55 2.06 -8.44
C GLU A 215 -15.31 1.40 -7.85
N VAL A 216 -14.25 1.28 -8.67
CA VAL A 216 -12.96 0.72 -8.24
C VAL A 216 -11.84 1.68 -8.60
N PHE A 217 -11.03 2.03 -7.60
CA PHE A 217 -9.83 2.86 -7.73
C PHE A 217 -8.58 2.09 -7.33
N ILE A 218 -7.45 2.51 -7.85
CA ILE A 218 -6.12 2.05 -7.44
C ILE A 218 -5.36 3.22 -6.82
N LEU A 219 -4.70 2.98 -5.68
CA LEU A 219 -3.71 3.90 -5.12
C LEU A 219 -2.42 3.15 -4.81
N THR A 220 -1.32 3.66 -5.34
CA THR A 220 0.02 3.10 -5.13
C THR A 220 0.96 4.13 -4.52
N VAL A 221 2.00 3.66 -3.84
CA VAL A 221 3.07 4.55 -3.37
C VAL A 221 3.83 5.12 -4.57
N ALA A 222 4.12 4.29 -5.58
CA ALA A 222 4.91 4.77 -6.70
C ALA A 222 4.50 4.16 -8.04
N LYS A 223 4.76 4.92 -9.12
CA LYS A 223 4.64 4.48 -10.52
C LYS A 223 6.04 4.33 -11.11
N SER A 224 6.31 3.20 -11.75
CA SER A 224 7.53 3.02 -12.53
C SER A 224 7.53 3.94 -13.75
N ARG A 225 8.67 4.55 -14.06
CA ARG A 225 8.88 5.17 -15.37
C ARG A 225 9.13 4.03 -16.36
N VAL A 226 8.19 3.84 -17.26
CA VAL A 226 8.36 2.90 -18.38
C VAL A 226 9.20 3.60 -19.45
#